data_e6e1009d05f285f689acd27ddf0472f1
#
_entry.id   e6e1009d05f285f689acd27ddf0472f1
#
_cell.length_a   1.000
_cell.length_b   1.000
_cell.length_c   1.000
_cell.angle_alpha   90.00
_cell.angle_beta   90.00
_cell.angle_gamma   90.00
#
_symmetry.space_group_name_H-M   'P 1'
#
loop_
_entity.id
_entity.type
_entity.pdbx_description
1 polymer ?
#
loop_
_entity_poly.entity_id
_entity_poly.type
_entity_poly.pdbx_seq_one_letter_code
_entity_poly.pdbx_strand_id
1 'polypeptide(L)'
;MNKYSRILLLGLACLPCVAQAESTPMEQAPETKLNTKTIYGLYEKVSISAIDLKVEAKLDTGAQTASLSARDIRRFKRDGESWVEFYLAIDEAHDNKIELPLVRTSKIKRRSGDYDEEGEEETYTRRPVVHLPVCLGNQRHTIEVNLTDRSAFKFPLLIGSNALTQFGALVDVSENYVAGEPACKPSSQSSAE
;
A
#
# COMPACT_ATOMS: atom_id res chain seq x y z
N MET A 1 78.24 67.26 -37.37
CA MET A 1 78.16 66.97 -35.93
C MET A 1 76.85 66.24 -35.68
N ASN A 2 76.93 64.94 -35.67
CA ASN A 2 75.75 64.02 -35.65
C ASN A 2 75.54 63.45 -34.23
N LYS A 3 74.38 63.69 -33.69
CA LYS A 3 73.95 63.05 -32.46
C LYS A 3 72.97 61.98 -32.81
N TYR A 4 73.35 60.69 -32.75
CA TYR A 4 72.48 59.54 -32.90
C TYR A 4 71.81 59.23 -31.55
N SER A 5 70.49 59.41 -31.53
CA SER A 5 69.65 58.99 -30.40
C SER A 5 69.33 57.51 -30.55
N ARG A 6 69.75 56.70 -29.60
CA ARG A 6 69.41 55.25 -29.54
C ARG A 6 68.05 55.10 -28.84
N ILE A 7 67.05 54.65 -29.60
CA ILE A 7 65.76 54.29 -29.05
C ILE A 7 65.88 52.83 -28.60
N LEU A 8 65.70 52.63 -27.28
CA LEU A 8 65.64 51.29 -26.66
C LEU A 8 64.19 50.80 -26.71
N LEU A 9 63.88 49.76 -27.55
CA LEU A 9 62.62 49.13 -27.56
C LEU A 9 62.60 48.11 -26.43
N LEU A 10 61.78 48.35 -25.39
CA LEU A 10 61.41 47.34 -24.40
C LEU A 10 60.29 46.43 -24.99
N GLY A 11 60.62 45.17 -25.33
CA GLY A 11 59.64 44.18 -25.69
C GLY A 11 58.90 43.67 -24.45
N LEU A 12 57.58 43.94 -24.39
CA LEU A 12 56.70 43.45 -23.36
C LEU A 12 56.29 42.04 -23.78
N ALA A 13 56.88 41.02 -23.15
CA ALA A 13 56.48 39.60 -23.34
C ALA A 13 55.18 39.34 -22.58
N CYS A 14 54.01 39.23 -23.30
CA CYS A 14 52.78 38.72 -22.77
C CYS A 14 52.88 37.18 -22.64
N LEU A 15 52.97 36.66 -21.42
CA LEU A 15 52.76 35.23 -21.17
C LEU A 15 51.26 34.93 -21.20
N PRO A 16 50.80 33.97 -21.99
CA PRO A 16 49.43 33.50 -21.90
C PRO A 16 49.24 32.71 -20.60
N CYS A 17 48.38 33.21 -19.70
CA CYS A 17 47.92 32.51 -18.53
C CYS A 17 46.93 31.44 -18.98
N VAL A 18 47.37 30.19 -19.12
CA VAL A 18 46.51 29.02 -19.36
C VAL A 18 45.84 28.70 -18.05
N ALA A 19 44.59 29.13 -17.88
CA ALA A 19 43.75 28.69 -16.78
C ALA A 19 43.39 27.21 -17.01
N GLN A 20 44.02 26.31 -16.26
CA GLN A 20 43.61 24.92 -16.15
C GLN A 20 42.29 24.89 -15.36
N ALA A 21 41.18 24.64 -16.04
CA ALA A 21 39.92 24.30 -15.37
C ALA A 21 40.10 22.88 -14.79
N GLU A 22 40.33 22.80 -13.48
CA GLU A 22 40.19 21.53 -12.74
C GLU A 22 38.72 21.12 -12.81
N SER A 23 38.44 20.06 -13.59
CA SER A 23 37.15 19.38 -13.56
C SER A 23 37.05 18.61 -12.24
N THR A 24 36.42 19.23 -11.24
CA THR A 24 35.98 18.51 -10.05
C THR A 24 35.06 17.34 -10.49
N PRO A 25 35.35 16.11 -10.05
CA PRO A 25 34.42 14.99 -10.31
C PRO A 25 33.08 15.37 -9.70
N MET A 26 32.03 15.39 -10.54
CA MET A 26 30.67 15.58 -10.08
C MET A 26 30.32 14.36 -9.21
N GLU A 27 30.30 14.56 -7.89
CA GLU A 27 29.85 13.56 -6.91
C GLU A 27 28.47 13.13 -7.34
N GLN A 28 28.34 11.87 -7.78
CA GLN A 28 27.05 11.29 -8.15
C GLN A 28 26.16 11.33 -6.92
N ALA A 29 25.13 12.17 -6.98
CA ALA A 29 24.07 12.16 -5.97
C ALA A 29 23.58 10.73 -5.79
N PRO A 30 23.32 10.27 -4.54
CA PRO A 30 22.85 8.92 -4.30
C PRO A 30 21.60 8.69 -5.15
N GLU A 31 21.60 7.60 -5.95
CA GLU A 31 20.43 7.19 -6.70
C GLU A 31 19.28 6.98 -5.72
N THR A 32 18.44 7.98 -5.58
CA THR A 32 17.19 7.87 -4.86
C THR A 32 16.39 6.82 -5.62
N LYS A 33 16.25 5.60 -5.05
CA LYS A 33 15.30 4.61 -5.54
C LYS A 33 13.96 5.31 -5.64
N LEU A 34 13.58 5.72 -6.85
CA LEU A 34 12.26 6.25 -7.13
C LEU A 34 11.30 5.10 -6.83
N ASN A 35 10.68 5.12 -5.66
CA ASN A 35 9.62 4.18 -5.31
C ASN A 35 8.49 4.47 -6.31
N THR A 36 8.44 3.71 -7.41
CA THR A 36 7.44 3.87 -8.46
C THR A 36 6.07 3.70 -7.84
N LYS A 37 5.32 4.80 -7.73
CA LYS A 37 3.95 4.77 -7.29
C LYS A 37 3.05 4.26 -8.42
N THR A 38 2.01 3.51 -8.05
CA THR A 38 1.00 3.03 -8.98
C THR A 38 -0.30 3.81 -8.74
N ILE A 39 -0.89 4.32 -9.81
CA ILE A 39 -2.20 4.98 -9.73
C ILE A 39 -3.28 3.90 -9.77
N TYR A 40 -4.21 3.98 -8.81
CA TYR A 40 -5.40 3.15 -8.70
C TYR A 40 -6.62 4.04 -8.64
N GLY A 41 -7.77 3.53 -9.08
CA GLY A 41 -9.05 4.22 -8.94
C GLY A 41 -9.62 4.15 -7.52
N LEU A 42 -10.73 4.84 -7.30
CA LEU A 42 -11.46 4.79 -6.02
C LEU A 42 -12.01 3.39 -5.72
N TYR A 43 -12.42 2.67 -6.75
CA TYR A 43 -12.88 1.29 -6.70
C TYR A 43 -12.00 0.44 -7.61
N GLU A 44 -11.63 -0.76 -7.13
CA GLU A 44 -10.78 -1.69 -7.87
C GLU A 44 -11.26 -3.12 -7.72
N LYS A 45 -10.97 -3.94 -8.73
CA LYS A 45 -11.17 -5.39 -8.67
C LYS A 45 -10.01 -6.05 -7.94
N VAL A 46 -10.34 -6.97 -7.05
CA VAL A 46 -9.38 -7.64 -6.16
C VAL A 46 -9.63 -9.12 -6.15
N SER A 47 -8.56 -9.92 -6.06
CA SER A 47 -8.69 -11.35 -5.74
C SER A 47 -7.91 -11.73 -4.48
N ILE A 48 -8.50 -12.64 -3.70
CA ILE A 48 -7.95 -13.20 -2.47
C ILE A 48 -7.96 -14.72 -2.60
N SER A 49 -6.90 -15.28 -3.18
CA SER A 49 -6.84 -16.72 -3.53
C SER A 49 -6.93 -17.64 -2.32
N ALA A 50 -6.50 -17.20 -1.13
CA ALA A 50 -6.58 -18.01 0.09
C ALA A 50 -8.01 -18.36 0.52
N ILE A 51 -9.02 -17.62 0.05
CA ILE A 51 -10.44 -17.81 0.34
C ILE A 51 -11.30 -17.86 -0.92
N ASP A 52 -10.67 -18.08 -2.08
CA ASP A 52 -11.29 -18.12 -3.41
C ASP A 52 -12.29 -16.99 -3.67
N LEU A 53 -11.89 -15.76 -3.35
CA LEU A 53 -12.74 -14.59 -3.44
C LEU A 53 -12.24 -13.63 -4.53
N LYS A 54 -13.16 -13.21 -5.42
CA LYS A 54 -12.99 -12.08 -6.34
C LYS A 54 -14.10 -11.07 -6.09
N VAL A 55 -13.74 -9.85 -5.73
CA VAL A 55 -14.69 -8.81 -5.38
C VAL A 55 -14.21 -7.43 -5.82
N GLU A 56 -15.15 -6.50 -5.85
CA GLU A 56 -14.84 -5.07 -5.91
C GLU A 56 -14.48 -4.56 -4.51
N ALA A 57 -13.45 -3.74 -4.45
CA ALA A 57 -12.99 -3.11 -3.22
C ALA A 57 -13.02 -1.59 -3.34
N LYS A 58 -13.34 -0.92 -2.23
CA LYS A 58 -13.12 0.52 -2.10
C LYS A 58 -11.73 0.78 -1.53
N LEU A 59 -10.94 1.63 -2.19
CA LEU A 59 -9.67 2.14 -1.68
C LEU A 59 -9.94 3.35 -0.79
N ASP A 60 -9.61 3.25 0.49
CA ASP A 60 -9.98 4.26 1.51
C ASP A 60 -8.72 4.76 2.25
N THR A 61 -8.24 5.92 1.83
CA THR A 61 -7.08 6.57 2.44
C THR A 61 -7.34 7.06 3.87
N GLY A 62 -8.60 7.23 4.26
CA GLY A 62 -9.01 7.66 5.60
C GLY A 62 -9.16 6.51 6.60
N ALA A 63 -9.25 5.27 6.14
CA ALA A 63 -9.26 4.09 6.99
C ALA A 63 -7.82 3.56 7.16
N GLN A 64 -7.43 3.20 8.38
CA GLN A 64 -6.09 2.68 8.64
C GLN A 64 -5.94 1.21 8.20
N THR A 65 -6.88 0.34 8.60
CA THR A 65 -6.83 -1.11 8.36
C THR A 65 -7.87 -1.51 7.31
N ALA A 66 -7.52 -2.44 6.43
CA ALA A 66 -8.49 -3.04 5.51
C ALA A 66 -9.61 -3.78 6.26
N SER A 67 -10.77 -3.94 5.63
CA SER A 67 -11.95 -4.55 6.26
C SER A 67 -12.72 -5.41 5.24
N LEU A 68 -13.01 -6.65 5.61
CA LEU A 68 -13.75 -7.62 4.80
C LEU A 68 -15.12 -7.90 5.43
N SER A 69 -16.15 -7.97 4.58
CA SER A 69 -17.51 -8.34 5.00
C SER A 69 -17.58 -9.80 5.42
N ALA A 70 -17.88 -10.04 6.70
CA ALA A 70 -17.93 -11.35 7.30
C ALA A 70 -19.08 -11.42 8.30
N ARG A 71 -19.73 -12.60 8.38
CA ARG A 71 -20.80 -12.95 9.33
C ARG A 71 -20.43 -14.18 10.15
N ASP A 72 -21.14 -14.41 11.22
CA ASP A 72 -20.98 -15.58 12.11
C ASP A 72 -19.54 -15.72 12.63
N ILE A 73 -18.92 -14.59 12.95
CA ILE A 73 -17.50 -14.50 13.33
C ILE A 73 -17.31 -15.10 14.74
N ARG A 74 -16.58 -16.21 14.84
CA ARG A 74 -16.29 -16.89 16.08
C ARG A 74 -14.79 -17.13 16.28
N ARG A 75 -14.28 -16.83 17.48
CA ARG A 75 -12.90 -17.09 17.88
C ARG A 75 -12.80 -18.41 18.60
N PHE A 76 -11.75 -19.17 18.32
CA PHE A 76 -11.49 -20.45 18.99
C PHE A 76 -9.98 -20.70 19.14
N LYS A 77 -9.62 -21.77 19.82
CA LYS A 77 -8.25 -22.24 19.98
C LYS A 77 -8.05 -23.52 19.18
N ARG A 78 -6.90 -23.61 18.48
CA ARG A 78 -6.42 -24.83 17.83
C ARG A 78 -4.95 -24.98 18.16
N ASP A 79 -4.57 -26.09 18.79
CA ASP A 79 -3.18 -26.39 19.20
C ASP A 79 -2.50 -25.25 20.02
N GLY A 80 -3.28 -24.58 20.89
CA GLY A 80 -2.83 -23.46 21.69
C GLY A 80 -2.87 -22.10 20.98
N GLU A 81 -2.92 -22.07 19.66
CA GLU A 81 -3.00 -20.88 18.82
C GLU A 81 -4.42 -20.30 18.75
N SER A 82 -4.52 -18.99 18.57
CA SER A 82 -5.82 -18.32 18.39
C SER A 82 -6.21 -18.31 16.93
N TRP A 83 -7.44 -18.74 16.66
CA TRP A 83 -8.04 -18.80 15.34
C TRP A 83 -9.37 -18.07 15.31
N VAL A 84 -9.81 -17.72 14.11
CA VAL A 84 -11.14 -17.18 13.85
C VAL A 84 -11.79 -17.98 12.71
N GLU A 85 -13.06 -18.34 12.90
CA GLU A 85 -13.93 -18.86 11.85
C GLU A 85 -14.96 -17.80 11.49
N PHE A 86 -15.37 -17.78 10.23
CA PHE A 86 -16.38 -16.86 9.72
C PHE A 86 -16.92 -17.34 8.36
N TYR A 87 -18.01 -16.73 7.92
CA TYR A 87 -18.53 -16.82 6.56
C TYR A 87 -18.45 -15.47 5.90
N LEU A 88 -18.33 -15.43 4.57
CA LEU A 88 -18.40 -14.17 3.83
C LEU A 88 -19.84 -13.64 3.86
N ALA A 89 -20.01 -12.34 4.11
CA ALA A 89 -21.30 -11.65 4.05
C ALA A 89 -21.31 -10.78 2.78
N ILE A 90 -21.54 -11.42 1.63
CA ILE A 90 -21.65 -10.81 0.31
C ILE A 90 -22.95 -11.30 -0.34
N ASP A 91 -23.42 -10.62 -1.39
CA ASP A 91 -24.71 -10.90 -2.03
C ASP A 91 -24.79 -12.30 -2.67
N GLU A 92 -23.67 -12.82 -3.17
CA GLU A 92 -23.56 -14.20 -3.65
C GLU A 92 -23.15 -15.10 -2.49
N ALA A 93 -24.00 -16.10 -2.19
CA ALA A 93 -23.84 -16.96 -1.03
C ALA A 93 -22.54 -17.77 -1.07
N HIS A 94 -21.52 -17.29 -0.41
CA HIS A 94 -20.37 -18.10 -0.02
C HIS A 94 -20.69 -18.81 1.29
N ASP A 95 -21.31 -19.99 1.19
CA ASP A 95 -21.67 -20.79 2.37
C ASP A 95 -20.52 -21.63 2.94
N ASN A 96 -19.32 -21.43 2.42
CA ASN A 96 -18.14 -22.11 2.92
C ASN A 96 -17.59 -21.43 4.17
N LYS A 97 -17.43 -22.24 5.22
CA LYS A 97 -16.77 -21.81 6.44
C LYS A 97 -15.27 -21.54 6.17
N ILE A 98 -14.79 -20.39 6.56
CA ILE A 98 -13.40 -20.00 6.46
C ILE A 98 -12.79 -19.98 7.87
N GLU A 99 -11.62 -20.59 8.02
CA GLU A 99 -10.87 -20.60 9.28
C GLU A 99 -9.47 -20.09 9.03
N LEU A 100 -9.05 -19.06 9.78
CA LEU A 100 -7.74 -18.44 9.66
C LEU A 100 -7.12 -18.17 11.03
N PRO A 101 -5.78 -18.15 11.13
CA PRO A 101 -5.09 -17.70 12.32
C PRO A 101 -5.48 -16.26 12.68
N LEU A 102 -5.80 -16.03 13.96
CA LEU A 102 -6.07 -14.70 14.49
C LEU A 102 -4.75 -13.96 14.74
N VAL A 103 -4.50 -12.87 14.00
CA VAL A 103 -3.30 -12.05 14.18
C VAL A 103 -3.40 -11.17 15.43
N ARG A 104 -4.51 -10.44 15.54
CA ARG A 104 -4.80 -9.53 16.67
C ARG A 104 -6.27 -9.15 16.73
N THR A 105 -6.65 -8.41 17.74
CA THR A 105 -7.95 -7.74 17.82
C THR A 105 -7.76 -6.25 17.64
N SER A 106 -8.44 -5.68 16.65
CA SER A 106 -8.49 -4.22 16.45
C SER A 106 -9.64 -3.62 17.27
N LYS A 107 -9.40 -2.46 17.87
CA LYS A 107 -10.44 -1.62 18.48
C LYS A 107 -10.77 -0.50 17.53
N ILE A 108 -11.99 -0.49 17.01
CA ILE A 108 -12.49 0.54 16.09
C ILE A 108 -13.43 1.45 16.85
N LYS A 109 -13.13 2.75 16.87
CA LYS A 109 -14.02 3.75 17.50
C LYS A 109 -15.32 3.81 16.73
N ARG A 110 -16.45 3.68 17.45
CA ARG A 110 -17.79 3.90 16.86
C ARG A 110 -17.95 5.37 16.48
N ARG A 111 -18.69 5.65 15.41
CA ARG A 111 -19.08 7.02 15.07
C ARG A 111 -20.21 7.44 16.01
N SER A 112 -20.27 8.74 16.32
CA SER A 112 -21.41 9.32 17.05
C SER A 112 -22.70 9.05 16.27
N GLY A 113 -23.64 8.29 16.84
CA GLY A 113 -24.89 7.87 16.20
C GLY A 113 -25.05 6.35 16.04
N ASP A 114 -23.99 5.55 16.19
CA ASP A 114 -24.06 4.08 16.17
C ASP A 114 -24.34 3.50 17.58
N TYR A 115 -25.12 4.20 18.41
CA TYR A 115 -25.45 3.75 19.77
C TYR A 115 -26.72 2.90 19.72
N ASP A 116 -26.65 1.73 20.31
CA ASP A 116 -27.81 0.92 20.66
C ASP A 116 -28.56 1.61 21.82
N GLU A 117 -29.89 1.50 21.86
CA GLU A 117 -30.78 2.16 22.82
C GLU A 117 -30.56 1.77 24.30
N GLU A 118 -29.62 0.88 24.60
CA GLU A 118 -29.37 0.34 25.95
C GLU A 118 -28.21 1.02 26.73
N GLY A 119 -27.69 2.14 26.23
CA GLY A 119 -26.97 3.11 27.08
C GLY A 119 -25.62 2.66 27.68
N GLU A 120 -25.03 1.55 27.28
CA GLU A 120 -23.67 1.20 27.65
C GLU A 120 -22.66 1.73 26.65
N GLU A 121 -21.81 2.61 27.12
CA GLU A 121 -20.73 3.29 26.39
C GLU A 121 -19.62 2.31 25.92
N GLU A 122 -19.90 1.31 25.10
CA GLU A 122 -18.84 0.69 24.33
C GLU A 122 -18.44 1.60 23.17
N THR A 123 -17.58 2.56 23.47
CA THR A 123 -17.01 3.52 22.50
C THR A 123 -16.24 2.83 21.35
N TYR A 124 -16.06 1.52 21.44
CA TYR A 124 -15.23 0.74 20.49
C TYR A 124 -15.83 -0.61 20.15
N THR A 125 -15.83 -0.93 18.86
CA THR A 125 -16.09 -2.29 18.39
C THR A 125 -14.78 -3.07 18.31
N ARG A 126 -14.75 -4.30 18.83
CA ARG A 126 -13.59 -5.20 18.79
C ARG A 126 -13.70 -6.15 17.59
N ARG A 127 -12.83 -6.01 16.60
CA ARG A 127 -12.83 -6.81 15.38
C ARG A 127 -11.61 -7.72 15.31
N PRO A 128 -11.76 -9.01 14.99
CA PRO A 128 -10.62 -9.88 14.73
C PRO A 128 -9.92 -9.43 13.45
N VAL A 129 -8.60 -9.59 13.42
CA VAL A 129 -7.75 -9.25 12.27
C VAL A 129 -7.03 -10.51 11.83
N VAL A 130 -7.03 -10.76 10.54
CA VAL A 130 -6.36 -11.88 9.86
C VAL A 130 -5.39 -11.35 8.81
N HIS A 131 -4.44 -12.18 8.38
CA HIS A 131 -3.60 -11.90 7.23
C HIS A 131 -4.23 -12.52 5.98
N LEU A 132 -4.36 -11.74 4.91
CA LEU A 132 -4.85 -12.21 3.62
C LEU A 132 -3.89 -11.79 2.48
N PRO A 133 -3.50 -12.73 1.60
CA PRO A 133 -2.76 -12.42 0.39
C PRO A 133 -3.73 -11.83 -0.64
N VAL A 134 -3.65 -10.53 -0.85
CA VAL A 134 -4.51 -9.75 -1.74
C VAL A 134 -3.77 -9.43 -3.03
N CYS A 135 -4.41 -9.71 -4.16
CA CYS A 135 -3.96 -9.32 -5.49
C CYS A 135 -4.77 -8.12 -5.98
N LEU A 136 -4.08 -7.04 -6.31
CA LEU A 136 -4.62 -5.80 -6.86
C LEU A 136 -3.80 -5.44 -8.11
N GLY A 137 -4.45 -5.41 -9.27
CA GLY A 137 -3.75 -5.35 -10.55
C GLY A 137 -2.80 -6.54 -10.72
N ASN A 138 -1.51 -6.27 -10.85
CA ASN A 138 -0.44 -7.28 -10.95
C ASN A 138 0.41 -7.43 -9.69
N GLN A 139 0.05 -6.75 -8.60
CA GLN A 139 0.78 -6.77 -7.33
C GLN A 139 0.05 -7.63 -6.29
N ARG A 140 0.80 -8.45 -5.56
CA ARG A 140 0.30 -9.26 -4.45
C ARG A 140 1.01 -8.86 -3.15
N HIS A 141 0.23 -8.54 -2.14
CA HIS A 141 0.72 -8.29 -0.80
C HIS A 141 -0.13 -9.02 0.24
N THR A 142 0.51 -9.52 1.30
CA THR A 142 -0.19 -10.03 2.47
C THR A 142 -0.50 -8.83 3.37
N ILE A 143 -1.79 -8.55 3.55
CA ILE A 143 -2.26 -7.40 4.31
C ILE A 143 -3.06 -7.82 5.53
N GLU A 144 -3.09 -6.97 6.56
CA GLU A 144 -4.00 -7.12 7.68
C GLU A 144 -5.41 -6.69 7.30
N VAL A 145 -6.38 -7.57 7.56
CA VAL A 145 -7.79 -7.32 7.26
C VAL A 145 -8.63 -7.58 8.51
N ASN A 146 -9.39 -6.59 8.97
CA ASN A 146 -10.37 -6.80 10.03
C ASN A 146 -11.68 -7.38 9.48
N LEU A 147 -12.29 -8.26 10.25
CA LEU A 147 -13.54 -8.91 9.91
C LEU A 147 -14.70 -8.22 10.61
N THR A 148 -15.72 -7.86 9.85
CA THR A 148 -16.95 -7.26 10.36
C THR A 148 -18.06 -7.41 9.33
N ASP A 149 -19.30 -7.38 9.74
CA ASP A 149 -20.41 -7.28 8.81
C ASP A 149 -20.38 -5.92 8.08
N ARG A 150 -20.36 -6.01 6.76
CA ARG A 150 -20.39 -4.87 5.84
C ARG A 150 -21.55 -4.96 4.84
N SER A 151 -22.55 -5.82 5.13
CA SER A 151 -23.71 -6.03 4.25
C SER A 151 -24.49 -4.73 3.95
N ALA A 152 -24.44 -3.75 4.86
CA ALA A 152 -25.01 -2.43 4.64
C ALA A 152 -24.17 -1.51 3.71
N PHE A 153 -22.97 -1.94 3.31
CA PHE A 153 -22.07 -1.17 2.44
C PHE A 153 -22.05 -1.75 1.03
N LYS A 154 -21.93 -0.88 0.03
CA LYS A 154 -21.85 -1.27 -1.38
C LYS A 154 -20.70 -2.25 -1.67
N PHE A 155 -19.55 -2.09 -1.00
CA PHE A 155 -18.35 -2.88 -1.26
C PHE A 155 -18.03 -3.81 -0.08
N PRO A 156 -17.92 -5.12 -0.33
CA PRO A 156 -17.61 -6.10 0.71
C PRO A 156 -16.19 -5.99 1.23
N LEU A 157 -15.27 -5.41 0.45
CA LEU A 157 -13.88 -5.18 0.83
C LEU A 157 -13.56 -3.67 0.80
N LEU A 158 -12.89 -3.22 1.84
CA LEU A 158 -12.28 -1.90 1.92
C LEU A 158 -10.78 -2.09 2.12
N ILE A 159 -9.96 -1.39 1.35
CA ILE A 159 -8.50 -1.41 1.46
C ILE A 159 -8.04 -0.11 2.11
N GLY A 160 -7.51 -0.21 3.34
CA GLY A 160 -7.07 0.95 4.12
C GLY A 160 -5.64 1.39 3.84
N SER A 161 -5.25 2.53 4.40
CA SER A 161 -3.98 3.22 4.14
C SER A 161 -2.74 2.38 4.42
N ASN A 162 -2.75 1.49 5.43
CA ASN A 162 -1.63 0.59 5.70
C ASN A 162 -1.36 -0.35 4.51
N ALA A 163 -2.41 -0.91 3.92
CA ALA A 163 -2.30 -1.77 2.74
C ALA A 163 -1.96 -0.94 1.49
N LEU A 164 -2.60 0.21 1.29
CA LEU A 164 -2.31 1.11 0.18
C LEU A 164 -0.83 1.53 0.15
N THR A 165 -0.22 1.73 1.31
CA THR A 165 1.22 2.01 1.42
C THR A 165 2.07 0.85 0.90
N GLN A 166 1.70 -0.41 1.20
CA GLN A 166 2.39 -1.60 0.71
C GLN A 166 2.29 -1.73 -0.82
N PHE A 167 1.13 -1.39 -1.39
CA PHE A 167 0.92 -1.34 -2.84
C PHE A 167 1.60 -0.15 -3.52
N GLY A 168 2.23 0.75 -2.77
CA GLY A 168 2.76 2.01 -3.33
C GLY A 168 1.68 2.85 -4.02
N ALA A 169 0.44 2.78 -3.53
CA ALA A 169 -0.73 3.33 -4.18
C ALA A 169 -0.81 4.85 -4.11
N LEU A 170 -1.23 5.45 -5.23
CA LEU A 170 -1.88 6.74 -5.31
C LEU A 170 -3.34 6.50 -5.71
N VAL A 171 -4.30 7.05 -4.99
CA VAL A 171 -5.72 6.85 -5.29
C VAL A 171 -6.26 8.07 -6.03
N ASP A 172 -6.63 7.86 -7.29
CA ASP A 172 -7.37 8.84 -8.08
C ASP A 172 -8.87 8.61 -7.87
N VAL A 173 -9.50 9.54 -7.16
CA VAL A 173 -10.92 9.44 -6.79
C VAL A 173 -11.86 9.69 -7.96
N SER A 174 -11.37 10.22 -9.09
CA SER A 174 -12.14 10.45 -10.32
C SER A 174 -12.24 9.20 -11.20
N GLU A 175 -11.40 8.19 -10.94
CA GLU A 175 -11.29 6.98 -11.75
C GLU A 175 -11.73 5.72 -10.99
N ASN A 176 -12.12 4.69 -11.75
CA ASN A 176 -12.49 3.39 -11.21
C ASN A 176 -11.89 2.28 -12.08
N TYR A 177 -11.49 1.18 -11.43
CA TYR A 177 -10.99 -0.04 -12.09
C TYR A 177 -9.76 0.20 -12.99
N VAL A 178 -8.90 1.14 -12.62
CA VAL A 178 -7.67 1.50 -13.35
C VAL A 178 -6.71 0.32 -13.42
N ALA A 179 -6.64 -0.49 -12.37
CA ALA A 179 -5.80 -1.67 -12.33
C ALA A 179 -6.30 -2.85 -13.20
N GLY A 180 -7.55 -2.80 -13.66
CA GLY A 180 -8.19 -3.87 -14.41
C GLY A 180 -8.43 -5.15 -13.60
N GLU A 181 -8.46 -6.31 -14.27
CA GLU A 181 -8.61 -7.60 -13.61
C GLU A 181 -7.34 -7.98 -12.84
N PRO A 182 -7.48 -8.58 -11.62
CA PRO A 182 -6.32 -9.05 -10.87
C PRO A 182 -5.55 -10.13 -11.64
N ALA A 183 -4.26 -9.85 -11.92
CA ALA A 183 -3.40 -10.68 -12.78
C ALA A 183 -2.10 -11.11 -12.07
N CYS A 184 -2.16 -11.37 -10.76
CA CYS A 184 -1.01 -11.85 -10.02
C CYS A 184 -0.66 -13.29 -10.39
N LYS A 185 0.62 -13.56 -10.61
CA LYS A 185 1.12 -14.92 -10.78
C LYS A 185 0.75 -15.78 -9.56
N PRO A 186 0.44 -17.07 -9.75
CA PRO A 186 0.29 -17.99 -8.61
C PRO A 186 1.53 -17.89 -7.73
N SER A 187 1.36 -17.88 -6.40
CA SER A 187 2.49 -18.05 -5.50
C SER A 187 3.10 -19.42 -5.83
N SER A 188 4.35 -19.44 -6.32
CA SER A 188 5.12 -20.68 -6.33
C SER A 188 5.11 -21.17 -4.87
N GLN A 189 4.41 -22.28 -4.62
CA GLN A 189 4.60 -23.03 -3.39
C GLN A 189 6.08 -23.41 -3.38
N SER A 190 6.85 -22.84 -2.47
CA SER A 190 8.16 -23.35 -2.17
C SER A 190 7.90 -24.76 -1.63
N SER A 191 8.07 -25.76 -2.48
CA SER A 191 8.26 -27.13 -2.07
C SER A 191 9.45 -27.13 -1.15
N ALA A 192 9.20 -27.17 0.17
CA ALA A 192 10.21 -27.56 1.13
C ALA A 192 10.48 -29.06 0.91
N GLU A 193 11.63 -29.37 0.32
CA GLU A 193 12.31 -30.65 0.49
C GLU A 193 12.93 -30.71 1.88
#